data_79670cc4d8f0b6593b5ad991fd78b37a
#
_entry.id   79670cc4d8f0b6593b5ad991fd78b37a
#
_cell.length_a   1.000
_cell.length_b   1.000
_cell.length_c   1.000
_cell.angle_alpha   90.00
_cell.angle_beta   90.00
_cell.angle_gamma   90.00
#
_symmetry.space_group_name_H-M   'P 1'
#
loop_
_entity.id
_entity.type
_entity.pdbx_description
1 polymer ?
#
loop_
_entity_poly.entity_id
_entity_poly.type
_entity_poly.pdbx_seq_one_letter_code
_entity_poly.pdbx_strand_id
1 'polypeptide(L)'
;MRRMALLTVFTMAVIASSANGQSPASPPAPLRVIAFDGGWNLPIWAGQRQGFFEANGVAVQLAYTPSSTYLVQSLFDGKSDIATAAIDNLIAYQEGQGEAKIPDDPDLFAFIGCDGGFATVVSSPGIRSFADIKGKTISVDAMTTGYAFVVRELVARNGLAESDVSFVRAGGTANRYKELLAGKHDATLLRTPFEVLARNRSFNVLASAESLGAYQGTVAMARRSWAREHEAALIGFIRAYAQATEWLYDHGNREIVETLLVAHIRDMTPALARQAYEILLAEKGGLYRNLAPDAAGIRTVLELRSKFGAPKKPLSDPMKYVDLSYYEKASVKR
;
A
#
# COMPACT_ATOMS: atom_id res chain seq x y z
N MET A 1 -92.87 10.44 -34.86
CA MET A 1 -91.93 9.41 -34.49
C MET A 1 -90.56 10.07 -34.31
N ARG A 2 -90.17 10.38 -33.01
CA ARG A 2 -88.88 11.00 -32.67
C ARG A 2 -88.01 9.91 -32.03
N ARG A 3 -86.88 9.60 -32.66
CA ARG A 3 -85.86 8.70 -32.11
C ARG A 3 -84.93 9.53 -31.23
N MET A 4 -84.93 9.14 -29.98
CA MET A 4 -83.97 9.67 -28.92
C MET A 4 -82.69 8.88 -29.04
N ALA A 5 -81.55 9.53 -29.29
CA ALA A 5 -80.23 8.92 -29.26
C ALA A 5 -79.65 9.06 -27.84
N LEU A 6 -79.31 7.99 -27.20
CA LEU A 6 -78.59 7.94 -25.90
C LEU A 6 -77.11 8.16 -26.20
N LEU A 7 -76.53 9.20 -25.62
CA LEU A 7 -75.06 9.45 -25.63
C LEU A 7 -74.44 8.83 -24.38
N THR A 8 -73.70 7.76 -24.56
CA THR A 8 -72.94 7.10 -23.43
C THR A 8 -71.59 7.80 -23.34
N VAL A 9 -71.33 8.54 -22.23
CA VAL A 9 -70.04 9.14 -21.91
C VAL A 9 -69.16 8.11 -21.24
N PHE A 10 -68.06 7.71 -21.89
CA PHE A 10 -67.04 6.84 -21.34
C PHE A 10 -66.02 7.70 -20.60
N THR A 11 -66.01 7.63 -19.26
CA THR A 11 -65.00 8.35 -18.45
C THR A 11 -63.75 7.49 -18.38
N MET A 12 -62.69 7.89 -19.06
CA MET A 12 -61.39 7.25 -19.01
C MET A 12 -60.66 7.70 -17.72
N ALA A 13 -60.52 6.83 -16.72
CA ALA A 13 -59.71 7.06 -15.53
C ALA A 13 -58.25 6.92 -15.91
N VAL A 14 -57.50 8.02 -15.90
CA VAL A 14 -56.04 8.05 -16.06
C VAL A 14 -55.44 7.66 -14.71
N ILE A 15 -54.91 6.44 -14.63
CA ILE A 15 -54.09 5.99 -13.50
C ILE A 15 -52.70 6.61 -13.68
N ALA A 16 -52.43 7.64 -12.90
CA ALA A 16 -51.07 8.21 -12.79
C ALA A 16 -50.20 7.25 -11.99
N SER A 17 -49.39 6.42 -12.66
CA SER A 17 -48.32 5.67 -12.06
C SER A 17 -47.25 6.66 -11.53
N SER A 18 -47.21 6.85 -10.24
CA SER A 18 -46.09 7.54 -9.57
C SER A 18 -44.82 6.68 -9.74
N ALA A 19 -44.06 6.95 -10.78
CA ALA A 19 -42.69 6.47 -10.89
C ALA A 19 -41.91 7.05 -9.69
N ASN A 20 -41.49 6.18 -8.75
CA ASN A 20 -40.53 6.52 -7.72
C ASN A 20 -39.24 6.95 -8.43
N GLY A 21 -39.09 8.25 -8.62
CA GLY A 21 -37.86 8.85 -9.12
C GLY A 21 -36.78 8.68 -8.05
N GLN A 22 -36.02 7.58 -8.10
CA GLN A 22 -34.71 7.55 -7.49
C GLN A 22 -33.90 8.68 -8.15
N SER A 23 -33.57 9.70 -7.36
CA SER A 23 -32.59 10.72 -7.81
C SER A 23 -31.35 9.99 -8.29
N PRO A 24 -30.77 10.37 -9.43
CA PRO A 24 -29.54 9.77 -9.89
C PRO A 24 -28.50 9.90 -8.76
N ALA A 25 -27.85 8.79 -8.40
CA ALA A 25 -26.80 8.78 -7.40
C ALA A 25 -25.75 9.84 -7.79
N SER A 26 -25.32 10.65 -6.83
CA SER A 26 -24.26 11.62 -7.09
C SER A 26 -23.03 10.89 -7.61
N PRO A 27 -22.30 11.46 -8.59
CA PRO A 27 -21.10 10.83 -9.12
C PRO A 27 -20.10 10.56 -7.96
N PRO A 28 -19.33 9.46 -8.02
CA PRO A 28 -18.34 9.15 -6.98
C PRO A 28 -17.35 10.29 -6.80
N ALA A 29 -17.03 10.63 -5.55
CA ALA A 29 -16.07 11.69 -5.27
C ALA A 29 -14.66 11.26 -5.72
N PRO A 30 -13.89 12.08 -6.44
CA PRO A 30 -12.54 11.77 -6.82
C PRO A 30 -11.66 11.65 -5.56
N LEU A 31 -10.85 10.58 -5.50
CA LEU A 31 -9.97 10.31 -4.38
C LEU A 31 -8.56 10.02 -4.90
N ARG A 32 -7.62 10.91 -4.61
CA ARG A 32 -6.24 10.84 -5.09
C ARG A 32 -5.42 9.98 -4.13
N VAL A 33 -5.00 8.82 -4.61
CA VAL A 33 -4.18 7.86 -3.85
C VAL A 33 -2.78 7.82 -4.42
N ILE A 34 -1.76 7.99 -3.57
CA ILE A 34 -0.36 7.85 -3.95
C ILE A 34 0.24 6.60 -3.31
N ALA A 35 0.99 5.82 -4.09
CA ALA A 35 1.58 4.57 -3.66
C ALA A 35 2.97 4.36 -4.28
N PHE A 36 3.78 3.48 -3.71
CA PHE A 36 4.90 2.91 -4.46
C PHE A 36 4.40 1.87 -5.45
N ASP A 37 5.05 1.77 -6.61
CA ASP A 37 4.75 0.74 -7.60
C ASP A 37 5.17 -0.65 -7.09
N GLY A 38 4.26 -1.62 -7.16
CA GLY A 38 4.50 -3.00 -6.71
C GLY A 38 3.23 -3.80 -6.44
N GLY A 39 3.40 -5.11 -6.19
CA GLY A 39 2.31 -6.07 -6.03
C GLY A 39 1.38 -5.81 -4.81
N TRP A 40 1.85 -5.07 -3.82
CA TRP A 40 1.03 -4.64 -2.67
C TRP A 40 -0.13 -3.71 -3.05
N ASN A 41 -0.19 -3.24 -4.30
CA ASN A 41 -1.33 -2.49 -4.82
C ASN A 41 -2.45 -3.39 -5.37
N LEU A 42 -2.33 -4.70 -5.29
CA LEU A 42 -3.38 -5.64 -5.74
C LEU A 42 -4.78 -5.28 -5.24
N PRO A 43 -5.00 -4.89 -3.96
CA PRO A 43 -6.34 -4.50 -3.50
C PRO A 43 -6.88 -3.27 -4.23
N ILE A 44 -6.03 -2.31 -4.58
CA ILE A 44 -6.44 -1.12 -5.32
C ILE A 44 -6.78 -1.50 -6.76
N TRP A 45 -5.92 -2.27 -7.44
CA TRP A 45 -6.16 -2.72 -8.82
C TRP A 45 -7.41 -3.60 -8.94
N ALA A 46 -7.60 -4.53 -7.99
CA ALA A 46 -8.80 -5.36 -7.92
C ALA A 46 -10.04 -4.50 -7.66
N GLY A 47 -9.98 -3.58 -6.71
CA GLY A 47 -11.08 -2.68 -6.39
C GLY A 47 -11.51 -1.81 -7.57
N GLN A 48 -10.56 -1.27 -8.34
CA GLN A 48 -10.84 -0.52 -9.57
C GLN A 48 -11.43 -1.42 -10.65
N ARG A 49 -10.86 -2.61 -10.87
CA ARG A 49 -11.35 -3.56 -11.88
C ARG A 49 -12.76 -4.05 -11.60
N GLN A 50 -13.09 -4.29 -10.32
CA GLN A 50 -14.39 -4.83 -9.90
C GLN A 50 -15.43 -3.74 -9.62
N GLY A 51 -15.07 -2.46 -9.70
CA GLY A 51 -15.97 -1.35 -9.42
C GLY A 51 -16.30 -1.18 -7.93
N PHE A 52 -15.50 -1.75 -7.02
CA PHE A 52 -15.79 -1.66 -5.58
C PHE A 52 -15.65 -0.25 -5.05
N PHE A 53 -14.74 0.56 -5.59
CA PHE A 53 -14.59 1.95 -5.19
C PHE A 53 -15.80 2.78 -5.56
N GLU A 54 -16.26 2.69 -6.80
CA GLU A 54 -17.43 3.41 -7.29
C GLU A 54 -18.70 2.99 -6.55
N ALA A 55 -18.86 1.68 -6.28
CA ALA A 55 -19.98 1.15 -5.50
C ALA A 55 -20.00 1.66 -4.04
N ASN A 56 -18.85 2.11 -3.51
CA ASN A 56 -18.71 2.74 -2.20
C ASN A 56 -18.60 4.28 -2.26
N GLY A 57 -18.95 4.90 -3.39
CA GLY A 57 -19.09 6.34 -3.53
C GLY A 57 -17.78 7.10 -3.75
N VAL A 58 -16.67 6.42 -4.10
CA VAL A 58 -15.38 7.05 -4.38
C VAL A 58 -14.82 6.59 -5.72
N ALA A 59 -14.09 7.47 -6.43
CA ALA A 59 -13.39 7.17 -7.67
C ALA A 59 -11.87 7.32 -7.42
N VAL A 60 -11.17 6.21 -7.26
CA VAL A 60 -9.75 6.20 -6.93
C VAL A 60 -8.90 6.54 -8.13
N GLN A 61 -8.09 7.59 -7.99
CA GLN A 61 -7.04 7.98 -8.93
C GLN A 61 -5.68 7.60 -8.33
N LEU A 62 -5.15 6.45 -8.75
CA LEU A 62 -3.87 5.94 -8.26
C LEU A 62 -2.71 6.58 -9.02
N ALA A 63 -1.76 7.16 -8.29
CA ALA A 63 -0.49 7.67 -8.80
C ALA A 63 0.69 6.95 -8.10
N TYR A 64 1.80 6.79 -8.82
CA TYR A 64 3.00 6.19 -8.24
C TYR A 64 4.04 7.24 -7.86
N THR A 65 4.62 7.04 -6.67
CA THR A 65 5.66 7.92 -6.15
C THR A 65 7.06 7.46 -6.57
N PRO A 66 7.98 8.38 -6.89
CA PRO A 66 9.38 8.04 -7.10
C PRO A 66 10.14 7.80 -5.78
N SER A 67 9.68 8.35 -4.65
CA SER A 67 10.37 8.29 -3.35
C SER A 67 9.44 8.54 -2.17
N SER A 68 9.87 8.12 -0.98
CA SER A 68 9.15 8.37 0.28
C SER A 68 9.02 9.88 0.61
N THR A 69 10.03 10.67 0.29
CA THR A 69 9.99 12.12 0.50
C THR A 69 8.92 12.79 -0.36
N TYR A 70 8.84 12.42 -1.65
CA TYR A 70 7.80 12.93 -2.55
C TYR A 70 6.39 12.49 -2.09
N LEU A 71 6.24 11.23 -1.67
CA LEU A 71 4.97 10.69 -1.22
C LEU A 71 4.40 11.50 -0.05
N VAL A 72 5.20 11.72 0.99
CA VAL A 72 4.73 12.47 2.17
C VAL A 72 4.51 13.94 1.82
N GLN A 73 5.44 14.57 1.08
CA GLN A 73 5.27 15.96 0.64
C GLN A 73 3.96 16.15 -0.13
N SER A 74 3.55 15.18 -0.98
CA SER A 74 2.32 15.28 -1.78
C SER A 74 1.04 15.31 -0.95
N LEU A 75 1.02 14.69 0.25
CA LEU A 75 -0.10 14.78 1.20
C LEU A 75 -0.22 16.19 1.78
N PHE A 76 0.91 16.83 2.12
CA PHE A 76 0.91 18.19 2.68
C PHE A 76 0.68 19.24 1.60
N ASP A 77 1.12 19.01 0.37
CA ASP A 77 0.82 19.88 -0.78
C ASP A 77 -0.63 19.75 -1.26
N GLY A 78 -1.42 18.85 -0.70
CA GLY A 78 -2.79 18.57 -1.16
C GLY A 78 -2.86 17.98 -2.57
N LYS A 79 -1.76 17.39 -3.07
CA LYS A 79 -1.72 16.68 -4.35
C LYS A 79 -2.27 15.27 -4.26
N SER A 80 -2.23 14.68 -3.06
CA SER A 80 -2.78 13.36 -2.74
C SER A 80 -3.58 13.44 -1.44
N ASP A 81 -4.61 12.62 -1.34
CA ASP A 81 -5.54 12.56 -0.22
C ASP A 81 -5.16 11.42 0.73
N ILE A 82 -4.81 10.27 0.16
CA ILE A 82 -4.40 9.06 0.85
C ILE A 82 -3.04 8.61 0.29
N ALA A 83 -2.18 8.09 1.17
CA ALA A 83 -0.98 7.39 0.76
C ALA A 83 -0.99 5.95 1.27
N THR A 84 -0.50 5.00 0.44
CA THR A 84 -0.18 3.64 0.87
C THR A 84 1.33 3.45 0.85
N ALA A 85 1.92 3.31 2.04
CA ALA A 85 3.36 3.20 2.22
C ALA A 85 3.70 2.41 3.49
N ALA A 86 4.95 1.99 3.66
CA ALA A 86 5.40 1.41 4.92
C ALA A 86 5.08 2.36 6.09
N ILE A 87 4.57 1.82 7.19
CA ILE A 87 4.20 2.61 8.38
C ILE A 87 5.37 3.45 8.90
N ASP A 88 6.56 2.99 8.67
CA ASP A 88 7.78 3.71 8.98
C ASP A 88 7.82 5.13 8.41
N ASN A 89 7.29 5.34 7.19
CA ASN A 89 7.22 6.68 6.61
C ASN A 89 6.35 7.62 7.44
N LEU A 90 5.23 7.14 7.94
CA LEU A 90 4.38 7.92 8.85
C LEU A 90 5.12 8.25 10.14
N ILE A 91 5.69 7.23 10.79
CA ILE A 91 6.41 7.37 12.05
C ILE A 91 7.60 8.32 11.91
N ALA A 92 8.36 8.20 10.82
CA ALA A 92 9.50 9.08 10.54
C ALA A 92 9.12 10.56 10.64
N TYR A 93 8.03 10.93 10.03
CA TYR A 93 7.60 12.33 9.98
C TYR A 93 6.93 12.77 11.27
N GLN A 94 6.14 11.92 11.92
CA GLN A 94 5.57 12.21 13.25
C GLN A 94 6.66 12.44 14.32
N GLU A 95 7.81 11.79 14.16
CA GLU A 95 8.91 11.88 15.10
C GLU A 95 10.01 12.89 14.70
N GLY A 96 9.82 13.61 13.59
CA GLY A 96 10.82 14.55 13.08
C GLY A 96 12.10 13.89 12.59
N GLN A 97 12.00 12.64 12.13
CA GLN A 97 13.11 11.84 11.60
C GLN A 97 13.04 11.66 10.08
N GLY A 98 12.07 12.29 9.42
CA GLY A 98 11.90 12.26 7.97
C GLY A 98 12.78 13.28 7.24
N GLU A 99 12.93 13.12 5.91
CA GLU A 99 13.79 13.99 5.09
C GLU A 99 13.02 15.09 4.34
N ALA A 100 11.70 14.95 4.12
CA ALA A 100 10.89 16.00 3.51
C ALA A 100 10.64 17.14 4.48
N LYS A 101 10.59 18.36 3.96
CA LYS A 101 10.22 19.56 4.73
C LYS A 101 8.69 19.63 4.84
N ILE A 102 8.16 19.24 5.97
CA ILE A 102 6.74 19.30 6.32
C ILE A 102 6.56 20.12 7.60
N PRO A 103 5.33 20.52 7.98
CA PRO A 103 5.08 21.18 9.28
C PRO A 103 5.62 20.37 10.47
N ASP A 104 6.03 21.07 11.53
CA ASP A 104 6.65 20.48 12.73
C ASP A 104 5.71 19.55 13.50
N ASP A 105 4.39 19.74 13.39
CA ASP A 105 3.35 18.89 13.99
C ASP A 105 2.50 18.26 12.86
N PRO A 106 3.01 17.23 12.19
CA PRO A 106 2.28 16.59 11.10
C PRO A 106 1.10 15.79 11.66
N ASP A 107 -0.08 16.05 11.12
CA ASP A 107 -1.34 15.42 11.51
C ASP A 107 -1.60 14.08 10.78
N LEU A 108 -0.55 13.31 10.50
CA LEU A 108 -0.63 12.03 9.82
C LEU A 108 -1.13 10.91 10.75
N PHE A 109 -1.89 9.97 10.20
CA PHE A 109 -2.28 8.75 10.91
C PHE A 109 -2.52 7.60 9.94
N ALA A 110 -2.31 6.37 10.41
CA ALA A 110 -2.68 5.15 9.72
C ALA A 110 -4.10 4.74 10.13
N PHE A 111 -4.93 4.37 9.17
CA PHE A 111 -6.31 3.97 9.42
C PHE A 111 -6.60 2.49 9.08
N ILE A 112 -5.74 1.82 8.30
CA ILE A 112 -5.71 0.36 8.08
C ILE A 112 -4.28 -0.13 7.92
N GLY A 113 -4.03 -1.40 8.29
CA GLY A 113 -2.85 -2.15 7.95
C GLY A 113 -3.07 -2.92 6.64
N CYS A 114 -2.06 -2.95 5.77
CA CYS A 114 -2.22 -3.56 4.44
C CYS A 114 -1.41 -4.84 4.27
N ASP A 115 -0.20 -4.94 4.83
CA ASP A 115 0.67 -6.11 4.62
C ASP A 115 1.78 -6.25 5.68
N GLY A 116 2.39 -7.45 5.71
CA GLY A 116 3.51 -7.80 6.59
C GLY A 116 4.90 -7.45 6.07
N GLY A 117 5.00 -6.67 4.98
CA GLY A 117 6.27 -6.16 4.47
C GLY A 117 6.88 -6.96 3.33
N PHE A 118 6.77 -8.29 3.28
CA PHE A 118 7.36 -9.23 2.29
C PHE A 118 8.61 -8.66 1.59
N ALA A 119 9.59 -8.23 2.42
CA ALA A 119 10.80 -7.55 1.99
C ALA A 119 12.01 -8.48 2.06
N THR A 120 12.88 -8.43 1.06
CA THR A 120 13.99 -9.36 0.87
C THR A 120 15.23 -8.61 0.40
N VAL A 121 16.38 -8.86 1.02
CA VAL A 121 17.66 -8.37 0.54
C VAL A 121 18.11 -9.22 -0.64
N VAL A 122 18.28 -8.57 -1.78
CA VAL A 122 18.68 -9.19 -3.05
C VAL A 122 20.00 -8.59 -3.50
N SER A 123 20.89 -9.44 -4.03
CA SER A 123 22.22 -9.07 -4.49
C SER A 123 22.50 -9.55 -5.90
N SER A 124 23.50 -8.93 -6.55
CA SER A 124 24.01 -9.33 -7.86
C SER A 124 24.51 -10.79 -7.84
N PRO A 125 24.55 -11.50 -9.01
CA PRO A 125 24.87 -12.92 -9.08
C PRO A 125 26.21 -13.34 -8.45
N GLY A 126 27.19 -12.46 -8.39
CA GLY A 126 28.52 -12.71 -7.77
C GLY A 126 28.53 -12.65 -6.24
N ILE A 127 27.46 -12.17 -5.60
CA ILE A 127 27.35 -11.99 -4.15
C ILE A 127 26.35 -13.02 -3.62
N ARG A 128 26.80 -14.02 -2.87
CA ARG A 128 26.00 -15.16 -2.40
C ARG A 128 25.72 -15.18 -0.92
N SER A 129 26.43 -14.31 -0.16
CA SER A 129 26.32 -14.22 1.29
C SER A 129 26.54 -12.79 1.78
N PHE A 130 26.23 -12.51 3.04
CA PHE A 130 26.57 -11.22 3.64
C PHE A 130 28.09 -10.99 3.74
N ALA A 131 28.91 -12.04 3.82
CA ALA A 131 30.36 -11.88 3.79
C ALA A 131 30.85 -11.26 2.48
N ASP A 132 30.18 -11.54 1.36
CA ASP A 132 30.55 -11.03 0.05
C ASP A 132 30.12 -9.56 -0.16
N ILE A 133 29.29 -9.00 0.74
CA ILE A 133 28.84 -7.60 0.67
C ILE A 133 29.93 -6.63 1.18
N LYS A 134 30.94 -7.09 1.89
CA LYS A 134 32.00 -6.21 2.39
C LYS A 134 32.65 -5.43 1.26
N GLY A 135 32.72 -4.10 1.43
CA GLY A 135 33.23 -3.16 0.43
C GLY A 135 32.25 -2.89 -0.75
N LYS A 136 31.01 -3.39 -0.67
CA LYS A 136 30.00 -3.26 -1.74
C LYS A 136 29.02 -2.13 -1.48
N THR A 137 28.26 -1.80 -2.52
CA THR A 137 27.25 -0.76 -2.51
C THR A 137 25.86 -1.35 -2.35
N ILE A 138 25.11 -0.87 -1.36
CA ILE A 138 23.72 -1.25 -1.10
C ILE A 138 22.81 -0.05 -1.34
N SER A 139 21.82 -0.18 -2.22
CA SER A 139 20.86 0.90 -2.44
C SER A 139 19.68 0.84 -1.49
N VAL A 140 19.20 2.02 -1.12
CA VAL A 140 18.01 2.26 -0.29
C VAL A 140 17.13 3.34 -0.92
N ASP A 141 15.87 3.47 -0.48
CA ASP A 141 14.99 4.53 -0.95
C ASP A 141 15.52 5.91 -0.54
N ALA A 142 15.65 6.12 0.77
CA ALA A 142 16.32 7.24 1.40
C ALA A 142 17.07 6.74 2.63
N MET A 143 18.01 7.52 3.15
CA MET A 143 18.93 7.07 4.21
C MET A 143 18.21 6.85 5.56
N THR A 144 17.06 7.48 5.74
CA THR A 144 16.27 7.48 6.98
C THR A 144 14.99 6.65 6.89
N THR A 145 14.80 5.84 5.85
CA THR A 145 13.62 5.00 5.70
C THR A 145 13.73 3.69 6.48
N GLY A 146 12.59 3.13 6.91
CA GLY A 146 12.54 1.89 7.68
C GLY A 146 13.17 0.70 6.96
N TYR A 147 12.99 0.59 5.65
CA TYR A 147 13.66 -0.48 4.90
C TYR A 147 15.18 -0.28 4.80
N ALA A 148 15.69 0.95 4.87
CA ALA A 148 17.13 1.17 5.05
C ALA A 148 17.59 0.66 6.42
N PHE A 149 16.77 0.87 7.46
CA PHE A 149 17.07 0.36 8.82
C PHE A 149 16.99 -1.18 8.89
N VAL A 150 16.04 -1.80 8.19
CA VAL A 150 16.00 -3.26 8.02
C VAL A 150 17.31 -3.78 7.43
N VAL A 151 17.80 -3.17 6.34
CA VAL A 151 19.07 -3.59 5.73
C VAL A 151 20.25 -3.42 6.69
N ARG A 152 20.34 -2.26 7.37
CA ARG A 152 21.39 -2.01 8.38
C ARG A 152 21.38 -3.04 9.50
N GLU A 153 20.18 -3.39 9.98
CA GLU A 153 20.03 -4.42 11.03
C GLU A 153 20.48 -5.80 10.53
N LEU A 154 20.11 -6.18 9.30
CA LEU A 154 20.51 -7.45 8.70
C LEU A 154 22.02 -7.50 8.45
N VAL A 155 22.65 -6.41 8.01
CA VAL A 155 24.09 -6.28 7.87
C VAL A 155 24.77 -6.50 9.23
N ALA A 156 24.30 -5.83 10.28
CA ALA A 156 24.85 -5.94 11.63
C ALA A 156 24.68 -7.37 12.21
N ARG A 157 23.51 -8.00 12.05
CA ARG A 157 23.26 -9.39 12.51
C ARG A 157 24.14 -10.43 11.81
N ASN A 158 24.64 -10.10 10.63
CA ASN A 158 25.59 -10.96 9.90
C ASN A 158 27.06 -10.58 10.14
N GLY A 159 27.35 -9.84 11.21
CA GLY A 159 28.71 -9.59 11.67
C GLY A 159 29.46 -8.49 10.93
N LEU A 160 28.78 -7.69 10.12
CA LEU A 160 29.35 -6.55 9.40
C LEU A 160 29.05 -5.24 10.13
N ALA A 161 30.03 -4.34 10.18
CA ALA A 161 29.80 -2.97 10.58
C ALA A 161 29.14 -2.16 9.45
N GLU A 162 28.43 -1.07 9.77
CA GLU A 162 27.85 -0.20 8.76
C GLU A 162 28.95 0.41 7.84
N SER A 163 30.14 0.61 8.37
CA SER A 163 31.32 1.09 7.62
C SER A 163 31.89 0.05 6.63
N ASP A 164 31.50 -1.22 6.75
CA ASP A 164 31.93 -2.26 5.81
C ASP A 164 31.18 -2.21 4.46
N VAL A 165 30.13 -1.41 4.35
CA VAL A 165 29.30 -1.25 3.16
C VAL A 165 29.04 0.20 2.83
N SER A 166 28.74 0.51 1.58
CA SER A 166 28.36 1.85 1.13
C SER A 166 26.87 1.91 0.84
N PHE A 167 26.12 2.76 1.56
CA PHE A 167 24.70 2.99 1.26
C PHE A 167 24.54 4.10 0.23
N VAL A 168 23.69 3.87 -0.79
CA VAL A 168 23.36 4.85 -1.83
C VAL A 168 21.84 5.00 -1.96
N ARG A 169 21.40 6.23 -2.24
CA ARG A 169 19.99 6.53 -2.49
C ARG A 169 19.63 6.18 -3.94
N ALA A 170 18.54 5.41 -4.12
CA ALA A 170 18.03 5.04 -5.43
C ALA A 170 16.49 5.07 -5.54
N GLY A 171 15.78 5.63 -4.53
CA GLY A 171 14.33 5.79 -4.56
C GLY A 171 13.55 4.51 -4.38
N GLY A 172 12.31 4.49 -4.90
CA GLY A 172 11.34 3.40 -4.69
C GLY A 172 11.81 2.03 -5.19
N THR A 173 11.11 0.97 -4.75
CA THR A 173 11.52 -0.43 -5.01
C THR A 173 11.67 -0.75 -6.50
N ALA A 174 10.75 -0.29 -7.34
CA ALA A 174 10.84 -0.52 -8.79
C ALA A 174 12.10 0.13 -9.40
N ASN A 175 12.48 1.33 -8.92
CA ASN A 175 13.68 1.99 -9.39
C ASN A 175 14.95 1.27 -8.90
N ARG A 176 15.00 0.87 -7.61
CA ARG A 176 16.12 0.09 -7.07
C ARG A 176 16.31 -1.24 -7.81
N TYR A 177 15.22 -1.94 -8.14
CA TYR A 177 15.26 -3.14 -8.98
C TYR A 177 15.89 -2.87 -10.34
N LYS A 178 15.41 -1.84 -11.05
CA LYS A 178 15.96 -1.45 -12.37
C LYS A 178 17.45 -1.11 -12.30
N GLU A 179 17.86 -0.38 -11.27
CA GLU A 179 19.26 0.01 -11.09
C GLU A 179 20.16 -1.14 -10.66
N LEU A 180 19.64 -2.08 -9.84
CA LEU A 180 20.34 -3.34 -9.52
C LEU A 180 20.61 -4.16 -10.78
N LEU A 181 19.61 -4.33 -11.66
CA LEU A 181 19.79 -5.02 -12.94
C LEU A 181 20.82 -4.31 -13.85
N ALA A 182 20.91 -2.99 -13.77
CA ALA A 182 21.90 -2.20 -14.52
C ALA A 182 23.30 -2.20 -13.89
N GLY A 183 23.52 -2.91 -12.77
CA GLY A 183 24.80 -3.00 -12.07
C GLY A 183 25.25 -1.69 -11.42
N LYS A 184 24.32 -0.75 -11.14
CA LYS A 184 24.66 0.53 -10.50
C LYS A 184 24.96 0.40 -9.00
N HIS A 185 24.52 -0.69 -8.40
CA HIS A 185 24.79 -1.09 -7.02
C HIS A 185 24.77 -2.62 -6.91
N ASP A 186 25.35 -3.14 -5.85
CA ASP A 186 25.60 -4.57 -5.69
C ASP A 186 24.46 -5.32 -5.02
N ALA A 187 23.72 -4.65 -4.14
CA ALA A 187 22.58 -5.21 -3.41
C ALA A 187 21.52 -4.16 -3.08
N THR A 188 20.32 -4.62 -2.79
CA THR A 188 19.20 -3.77 -2.32
C THR A 188 18.17 -4.61 -1.60
N LEU A 189 17.22 -3.94 -0.90
CA LEU A 189 16.02 -4.58 -0.40
C LEU A 189 14.90 -4.42 -1.45
N LEU A 190 14.34 -5.52 -1.89
CA LEU A 190 13.20 -5.58 -2.79
C LEU A 190 11.97 -6.12 -2.08
N ARG A 191 10.80 -5.78 -2.58
CA ARG A 191 9.50 -6.29 -2.17
C ARG A 191 8.83 -6.98 -3.34
N THR A 192 7.92 -7.91 -3.05
CA THR A 192 7.19 -8.67 -4.07
C THR A 192 6.42 -7.75 -5.03
N PRO A 193 6.61 -7.93 -6.36
CA PRO A 193 7.23 -9.12 -6.98
C PRO A 193 8.68 -8.90 -7.45
N PHE A 194 9.34 -7.82 -7.10
CA PHE A 194 10.64 -7.46 -7.69
C PHE A 194 11.76 -8.45 -7.32
N GLU A 195 11.72 -9.06 -6.13
CA GLU A 195 12.65 -10.13 -5.76
C GLU A 195 12.40 -11.40 -6.57
N VAL A 196 11.15 -11.72 -6.93
CA VAL A 196 10.80 -12.84 -7.81
C VAL A 196 11.38 -12.61 -9.21
N LEU A 197 11.20 -11.39 -9.74
CA LEU A 197 11.76 -10.99 -11.03
C LEU A 197 13.30 -11.02 -11.02
N ALA A 198 13.93 -10.58 -9.93
CA ALA A 198 15.38 -10.60 -9.78
C ALA A 198 15.93 -12.05 -9.72
N ARG A 199 15.30 -12.92 -8.92
CA ARG A 199 15.65 -14.35 -8.84
C ARG A 199 15.57 -15.05 -10.19
N ASN A 200 14.56 -14.76 -10.98
CA ASN A 200 14.42 -15.29 -12.34
C ASN A 200 15.57 -14.85 -13.27
N ARG A 201 16.32 -13.83 -12.88
CA ARG A 201 17.52 -13.33 -13.59
C ARG A 201 18.82 -13.69 -12.88
N SER A 202 18.80 -14.76 -12.06
CA SER A 202 19.94 -15.29 -11.32
C SER A 202 20.54 -14.36 -10.28
N PHE A 203 19.77 -13.37 -9.77
CA PHE A 203 20.15 -12.60 -8.60
C PHE A 203 19.90 -13.42 -7.33
N ASN A 204 20.74 -13.22 -6.31
CA ASN A 204 20.68 -14.00 -5.08
C ASN A 204 19.80 -13.34 -4.04
N VAL A 205 19.08 -14.14 -3.26
CA VAL A 205 18.40 -13.73 -2.03
C VAL A 205 19.33 -13.98 -0.87
N LEU A 206 19.64 -12.93 -0.10
CA LEU A 206 20.55 -13.04 1.06
C LEU A 206 19.79 -13.21 2.38
N ALA A 207 18.70 -12.48 2.57
CA ALA A 207 17.85 -12.58 3.75
C ALA A 207 16.45 -12.02 3.49
N SER A 208 15.48 -12.49 4.28
CA SER A 208 14.14 -11.89 4.38
C SER A 208 14.06 -11.01 5.64
N ALA A 209 13.28 -9.94 5.59
CA ALA A 209 12.93 -9.12 6.75
C ALA A 209 12.18 -9.93 7.83
N GLU A 210 11.54 -11.04 7.48
CA GLU A 210 10.91 -11.97 8.43
C GLU A 210 11.87 -12.53 9.49
N SER A 211 13.17 -12.55 9.19
CA SER A 211 14.22 -12.93 10.17
C SER A 211 14.33 -11.93 11.32
N LEU A 212 13.74 -10.75 11.21
CA LEU A 212 13.64 -9.75 12.29
C LEU A 212 12.43 -9.98 13.19
N GLY A 213 11.53 -10.91 12.85
CA GLY A 213 10.24 -11.15 13.49
C GLY A 213 9.07 -10.53 12.73
N ALA A 214 7.95 -10.29 13.43
CA ALA A 214 6.81 -9.60 12.84
C ALA A 214 7.22 -8.20 12.35
N TYR A 215 6.70 -7.79 11.20
CA TYR A 215 6.97 -6.48 10.62
C TYR A 215 5.69 -5.90 10.02
N GLN A 216 5.31 -4.69 10.40
CA GLN A 216 4.24 -3.97 9.73
C GLN A 216 4.81 -3.29 8.48
N GLY A 217 4.43 -3.78 7.32
CA GLY A 217 4.79 -3.18 6.05
C GLY A 217 3.92 -1.98 5.72
N THR A 218 3.14 -2.10 4.66
CA THR A 218 2.25 -1.03 4.20
C THR A 218 1.08 -0.79 5.14
N VAL A 219 0.77 0.48 5.33
CA VAL A 219 -0.49 0.98 5.87
C VAL A 219 -1.10 1.95 4.87
N ALA A 220 -2.41 2.17 4.95
CA ALA A 220 -3.01 3.34 4.33
C ALA A 220 -3.07 4.47 5.38
N MET A 221 -2.63 5.65 4.97
CA MET A 221 -2.51 6.82 5.83
C MET A 221 -3.05 8.08 5.15
N ALA A 222 -3.48 9.02 5.97
CA ALA A 222 -3.98 10.32 5.55
C ALA A 222 -3.63 11.39 6.58
N ARG A 223 -3.92 12.65 6.26
CA ARG A 223 -3.92 13.73 7.24
C ARG A 223 -5.23 13.73 8.05
N ARG A 224 -5.16 13.92 9.36
CA ARG A 224 -6.35 13.96 10.23
C ARG A 224 -7.29 15.12 9.85
N SER A 225 -6.73 16.26 9.46
CA SER A 225 -7.51 17.41 8.97
C SER A 225 -8.35 17.01 7.74
N TRP A 226 -7.73 16.42 6.73
CA TRP A 226 -8.41 15.94 5.53
C TRP A 226 -9.47 14.88 5.86
N ALA A 227 -9.14 13.90 6.71
CA ALA A 227 -10.05 12.82 7.07
C ALA A 227 -11.34 13.31 7.77
N ARG A 228 -11.25 14.34 8.61
CA ARG A 228 -12.42 14.96 9.24
C ARG A 228 -13.36 15.64 8.24
N GLU A 229 -12.78 16.30 7.23
CA GLU A 229 -13.55 17.00 6.19
C GLU A 229 -14.14 16.04 5.14
N HIS A 230 -13.53 14.84 4.97
CA HIS A 230 -13.86 13.88 3.93
C HIS A 230 -14.19 12.48 4.50
N GLU A 231 -14.80 12.43 5.69
CA GLU A 231 -15.10 11.18 6.42
C GLU A 231 -15.82 10.15 5.53
N ALA A 232 -16.82 10.57 4.77
CA ALA A 232 -17.59 9.67 3.91
C ALA A 232 -16.70 9.04 2.81
N ALA A 233 -15.80 9.80 2.21
CA ALA A 233 -14.88 9.31 1.20
C ALA A 233 -13.85 8.33 1.80
N LEU A 234 -13.33 8.64 3.00
CA LEU A 234 -12.40 7.75 3.71
C LEU A 234 -13.07 6.42 4.08
N ILE A 235 -14.29 6.45 4.61
CA ILE A 235 -15.07 5.24 4.93
C ILE A 235 -15.38 4.44 3.66
N GLY A 236 -15.74 5.11 2.56
CA GLY A 236 -15.96 4.48 1.25
C GLY A 236 -14.71 3.77 0.73
N PHE A 237 -13.55 4.43 0.83
CA PHE A 237 -12.27 3.82 0.48
C PHE A 237 -11.96 2.57 1.31
N ILE A 238 -12.12 2.62 2.63
CA ILE A 238 -11.86 1.49 3.52
C ILE A 238 -12.77 0.29 3.17
N ARG A 239 -14.07 0.53 2.95
CA ARG A 239 -15.02 -0.52 2.55
C ARG A 239 -14.64 -1.17 1.23
N ALA A 240 -14.34 -0.37 0.21
CA ALA A 240 -13.95 -0.85 -1.10
C ALA A 240 -12.64 -1.63 -1.04
N TYR A 241 -11.66 -1.14 -0.28
CA TYR A 241 -10.38 -1.82 -0.07
C TYR A 241 -10.57 -3.18 0.63
N ALA A 242 -11.44 -3.24 1.66
CA ALA A 242 -11.78 -4.48 2.34
C ALA A 242 -12.47 -5.48 1.42
N GLN A 243 -13.44 -5.04 0.61
CA GLN A 243 -14.12 -5.88 -0.38
C GLN A 243 -13.14 -6.41 -1.42
N ALA A 244 -12.24 -5.55 -1.91
CA ALA A 244 -11.21 -5.94 -2.85
C ALA A 244 -10.23 -6.96 -2.26
N THR A 245 -9.82 -6.76 -1.00
CA THR A 245 -8.92 -7.69 -0.32
C THR A 245 -9.59 -9.05 -0.12
N GLU A 246 -10.85 -9.09 0.33
CA GLU A 246 -11.60 -10.34 0.48
C GLU A 246 -11.77 -11.06 -0.86
N TRP A 247 -12.05 -10.31 -1.94
CA TRP A 247 -12.16 -10.85 -3.29
C TRP A 247 -10.85 -11.47 -3.78
N LEU A 248 -9.68 -10.90 -3.42
CA LEU A 248 -8.36 -11.45 -3.75
C LEU A 248 -8.12 -12.83 -3.10
N TYR A 249 -8.65 -13.05 -1.90
CA TYR A 249 -8.53 -14.32 -1.16
C TYR A 249 -9.50 -15.40 -1.62
N ASP A 250 -10.46 -15.09 -2.48
CA ASP A 250 -11.29 -16.10 -3.13
C ASP A 250 -10.48 -16.80 -4.22
N HIS A 251 -10.17 -18.09 -4.02
CA HIS A 251 -9.40 -18.89 -4.97
C HIS A 251 -10.01 -18.97 -6.37
N GLY A 252 -11.34 -18.77 -6.50
CA GLY A 252 -12.01 -18.67 -7.79
C GLY A 252 -11.55 -17.50 -8.63
N ASN A 253 -10.96 -16.48 -8.02
CA ASN A 253 -10.46 -15.27 -8.69
C ASN A 253 -8.97 -15.32 -9.04
N ARG A 254 -8.26 -16.40 -8.68
CA ARG A 254 -6.80 -16.55 -8.81
C ARG A 254 -6.28 -16.16 -10.19
N GLU A 255 -6.87 -16.69 -11.24
CA GLU A 255 -6.43 -16.41 -12.62
C GLU A 255 -6.53 -14.92 -12.98
N ILE A 256 -7.59 -14.26 -12.48
CA ILE A 256 -7.77 -12.82 -12.70
C ILE A 256 -6.73 -12.04 -11.90
N VAL A 257 -6.41 -12.44 -10.67
CA VAL A 257 -5.38 -11.80 -9.84
C VAL A 257 -4.00 -11.93 -10.48
N GLU A 258 -3.65 -13.11 -10.98
CA GLU A 258 -2.40 -13.32 -11.73
C GLU A 258 -2.34 -12.42 -12.99
N THR A 259 -3.47 -12.27 -13.69
CA THR A 259 -3.58 -11.36 -14.84
C THR A 259 -3.38 -9.90 -14.46
N LEU A 260 -3.89 -9.46 -13.28
CA LEU A 260 -3.62 -8.12 -12.77
C LEU A 260 -2.13 -7.87 -12.55
N LEU A 261 -1.40 -8.84 -11.97
CA LEU A 261 0.05 -8.74 -11.81
C LEU A 261 0.77 -8.59 -13.15
N VAL A 262 0.37 -9.38 -14.16
CA VAL A 262 0.94 -9.28 -15.52
C VAL A 262 0.64 -7.92 -16.16
N ALA A 263 -0.56 -7.38 -15.95
CA ALA A 263 -0.98 -6.12 -16.54
C ALA A 263 -0.29 -4.88 -15.92
N HIS A 264 0.00 -4.94 -14.62
CA HIS A 264 0.50 -3.78 -13.88
C HIS A 264 2.00 -3.79 -13.61
N ILE A 265 2.65 -4.96 -13.66
CA ILE A 265 4.08 -5.07 -13.35
C ILE A 265 4.87 -5.35 -14.63
N ARG A 266 5.81 -4.47 -14.92
CA ARG A 266 6.69 -4.62 -16.08
C ARG A 266 7.51 -5.91 -15.99
N ASP A 267 7.72 -6.57 -17.11
CA ASP A 267 8.46 -7.84 -17.25
C ASP A 267 7.85 -9.05 -16.50
N MET A 268 6.61 -8.92 -16.01
CA MET A 268 5.88 -9.99 -15.36
C MET A 268 5.37 -10.99 -16.41
N THR A 269 5.67 -12.25 -16.19
CA THR A 269 5.11 -13.36 -16.98
C THR A 269 4.05 -14.11 -16.16
N PRO A 270 3.14 -14.88 -16.78
CA PRO A 270 2.18 -15.69 -16.03
C PRO A 270 2.82 -16.64 -15.02
N ALA A 271 4.01 -17.20 -15.34
CA ALA A 271 4.74 -18.08 -14.43
C ALA A 271 5.27 -17.37 -13.21
N LEU A 272 5.75 -16.12 -13.36
CA LEU A 272 6.22 -15.27 -12.25
C LEU A 272 5.06 -14.69 -11.46
N ALA A 273 3.93 -14.38 -12.12
CA ALA A 273 2.72 -13.92 -11.46
C ALA A 273 2.18 -14.97 -10.49
N ARG A 274 2.20 -16.26 -10.85
CA ARG A 274 1.86 -17.37 -9.94
C ARG A 274 2.74 -17.40 -8.69
N GLN A 275 4.04 -17.19 -8.82
CA GLN A 275 4.96 -17.15 -7.67
C GLN A 275 4.69 -15.92 -6.79
N ALA A 276 4.47 -14.75 -7.40
CA ALA A 276 4.15 -13.53 -6.67
C ALA A 276 2.79 -13.62 -5.95
N TYR A 277 1.79 -14.27 -6.55
CA TYR A 277 0.48 -14.53 -5.95
C TYR A 277 0.62 -15.28 -4.62
N GLU A 278 1.40 -16.37 -4.58
CA GLU A 278 1.59 -17.17 -3.36
C GLU A 278 2.23 -16.36 -2.22
N ILE A 279 3.14 -15.43 -2.54
CA ILE A 279 3.79 -14.57 -1.54
C ILE A 279 2.84 -13.47 -1.08
N LEU A 280 2.17 -12.80 -2.02
CA LEU A 280 1.29 -11.66 -1.71
C LEU A 280 0.05 -12.07 -0.92
N LEU A 281 -0.48 -13.27 -1.17
CA LEU A 281 -1.67 -13.78 -0.49
C LEU A 281 -1.34 -14.86 0.56
N ALA A 282 -0.08 -14.95 0.99
CA ALA A 282 0.30 -15.81 2.11
C ALA A 282 -0.41 -15.36 3.41
N GLU A 283 -0.89 -16.32 4.21
CA GLU A 283 -1.54 -16.03 5.49
C GLU A 283 -0.63 -15.30 6.48
N LYS A 284 0.67 -15.60 6.46
CA LYS A 284 1.70 -14.91 7.22
C LYS A 284 2.51 -14.00 6.32
N GLY A 285 2.64 -12.74 6.73
CA GLY A 285 3.50 -11.78 6.05
C GLY A 285 2.96 -11.23 4.73
N GLY A 286 1.87 -11.79 4.18
CA GLY A 286 1.20 -11.33 2.97
C GLY A 286 0.32 -10.10 3.19
N LEU A 287 -0.62 -9.89 2.27
CA LEU A 287 -1.67 -8.86 2.41
C LEU A 287 -2.59 -9.20 3.59
N TYR A 288 -2.93 -8.21 4.40
CA TYR A 288 -3.77 -8.44 5.59
C TYR A 288 -5.24 -8.50 5.20
N ARG A 289 -5.82 -9.70 5.31
CA ARG A 289 -7.23 -9.93 4.99
C ARG A 289 -8.18 -9.11 5.87
N ASN A 290 -7.84 -8.96 7.15
CA ASN A 290 -8.63 -8.20 8.12
C ASN A 290 -8.31 -6.70 8.17
N LEU A 291 -7.32 -6.24 7.43
CA LEU A 291 -6.84 -4.85 7.41
C LEU A 291 -6.45 -4.27 8.78
N ALA A 292 -6.26 -5.10 9.79
CA ALA A 292 -5.84 -4.65 11.11
C ALA A 292 -4.32 -4.40 11.12
N PRO A 293 -3.85 -3.25 11.60
CA PRO A 293 -2.41 -3.03 11.80
C PRO A 293 -1.84 -4.03 12.82
N ASP A 294 -0.68 -4.60 12.50
CA ASP A 294 0.03 -5.52 13.38
C ASP A 294 0.85 -4.76 14.42
N ALA A 295 0.33 -4.69 15.66
CA ALA A 295 1.02 -4.01 16.75
C ALA A 295 2.40 -4.61 17.08
N ALA A 296 2.61 -5.92 16.87
CA ALA A 296 3.91 -6.55 17.05
C ALA A 296 4.87 -6.13 15.93
N GLY A 297 4.39 -6.10 14.70
CA GLY A 297 5.15 -5.61 13.56
C GLY A 297 5.50 -4.13 13.66
N ILE A 298 4.60 -3.30 14.20
CA ILE A 298 4.87 -1.88 14.46
C ILE A 298 5.96 -1.73 15.54
N ARG A 299 5.97 -2.55 16.60
CA ARG A 299 7.05 -2.53 17.62
C ARG A 299 8.41 -2.77 17.00
N THR A 300 8.54 -3.73 16.09
CA THR A 300 9.80 -3.96 15.36
C THR A 300 10.24 -2.71 14.58
N VAL A 301 9.30 -2.02 13.92
CA VAL A 301 9.59 -0.76 13.22
C VAL A 301 10.07 0.32 14.21
N LEU A 302 9.42 0.45 15.38
CA LEU A 302 9.81 1.41 16.43
C LEU A 302 11.17 1.12 17.02
N GLU A 303 11.52 -0.15 17.24
CA GLU A 303 12.84 -0.58 17.71
C GLU A 303 13.94 -0.19 16.71
N LEU A 304 13.73 -0.47 15.43
CA LEU A 304 14.65 -0.07 14.36
C LEU A 304 14.79 1.45 14.27
N ARG A 305 13.68 2.19 14.38
CA ARG A 305 13.72 3.66 14.37
C ARG A 305 14.43 4.23 15.61
N SER A 306 14.19 3.66 16.78
CA SER A 306 14.90 4.06 18.00
C SER A 306 16.41 3.83 17.86
N LYS A 307 16.79 2.72 17.21
CA LYS A 307 18.20 2.33 17.00
C LYS A 307 18.89 3.18 15.93
N PHE A 308 18.26 3.41 14.79
CA PHE A 308 18.89 4.00 13.60
C PHE A 308 18.42 5.42 13.28
N GLY A 309 17.26 5.85 13.77
CA GLY A 309 16.69 7.16 13.48
C GLY A 309 17.52 8.32 14.05
N ALA A 310 17.36 9.50 13.45
CA ALA A 310 17.95 10.74 13.91
C ALA A 310 16.90 11.87 13.80
N PRO A 311 16.68 12.66 14.88
CA PRO A 311 17.32 12.58 16.19
C PRO A 311 16.99 11.28 16.93
N LYS A 312 17.87 10.84 17.83
CA LYS A 312 17.66 9.64 18.65
C LYS A 312 16.46 9.84 19.59
N LYS A 313 15.50 8.90 19.53
CA LYS A 313 14.31 8.89 20.39
C LYS A 313 13.96 7.46 20.79
N PRO A 314 13.62 7.19 22.06
CA PRO A 314 13.00 5.92 22.45
C PRO A 314 11.54 5.92 21.97
N LEU A 315 11.19 4.98 21.09
CA LEU A 315 9.85 4.82 20.55
C LEU A 315 9.30 3.46 21.00
N SER A 316 8.13 3.44 21.66
CA SER A 316 7.62 2.21 22.28
C SER A 316 6.12 1.97 22.09
N ASP A 317 5.31 3.00 21.83
CA ASP A 317 3.86 2.86 21.70
C ASP A 317 3.46 2.62 20.22
N PRO A 318 3.09 1.39 19.84
CA PRO A 318 2.73 1.07 18.47
C PRO A 318 1.41 1.71 18.04
N MET A 319 0.50 2.01 18.98
CA MET A 319 -0.82 2.54 18.65
C MET A 319 -0.87 4.07 18.56
N LYS A 320 0.19 4.78 18.97
CA LYS A 320 0.31 6.24 18.85
C LYS A 320 0.00 6.76 17.44
N TYR A 321 0.33 5.97 16.42
CA TYR A 321 0.30 6.35 15.00
C TYR A 321 -0.95 5.87 14.27
N VAL A 322 -1.84 5.15 14.97
CA VAL A 322 -2.99 4.46 14.41
C VAL A 322 -4.29 5.04 14.93
N ASP A 323 -5.29 5.16 14.07
CA ASP A 323 -6.64 5.53 14.44
C ASP A 323 -7.64 4.65 13.67
N LEU A 324 -8.22 3.69 14.37
CA LEU A 324 -9.14 2.71 13.79
C LEU A 324 -10.60 3.16 13.78
N SER A 325 -10.92 4.35 14.27
CA SER A 325 -12.31 4.83 14.36
C SER A 325 -13.02 4.84 12.99
N TYR A 326 -12.30 5.17 11.92
CA TYR A 326 -12.83 5.13 10.55
C TYR A 326 -13.00 3.69 10.03
N TYR A 327 -12.08 2.79 10.38
CA TYR A 327 -12.19 1.37 10.06
C TYR A 327 -13.40 0.73 10.76
N GLU A 328 -13.62 1.04 12.03
CA GLU A 328 -14.77 0.58 12.80
C GLU A 328 -16.09 1.06 12.16
N LYS A 329 -16.19 2.35 11.81
CA LYS A 329 -17.34 2.91 11.09
C LYS A 329 -17.55 2.26 9.71
N ALA A 330 -16.47 1.89 9.02
CA ALA A 330 -16.56 1.18 7.74
C ALA A 330 -17.07 -0.26 7.89
N SER A 331 -16.74 -0.92 8.99
CA SER A 331 -17.10 -2.31 9.28
C SER A 331 -18.56 -2.49 9.71
N VAL A 332 -19.26 -1.44 10.14
CA VAL A 332 -20.69 -1.48 10.47
C VAL A 332 -21.47 -1.69 9.16
N LYS A 333 -22.09 -2.88 9.02
CA LYS A 333 -23.04 -3.15 7.92
C LYS A 333 -24.22 -2.20 8.05
N ARG A 334 -24.47 -1.38 7.03
CA ARG A 334 -25.72 -0.64 6.88
C ARG A 334 -26.82 -1.56 6.35
#